data_e01164d48fb74d37b15e8e8c5a5615b6
#
_entry.id   e01164d48fb74d37b15e8e8c5a5615b6
#
_cell.length_a   1.000
_cell.length_b   1.000
_cell.length_c   1.000
_cell.angle_alpha   90.00
_cell.angle_beta   90.00
_cell.angle_gamma   90.00
#
_symmetry.space_group_name_H-M   'P 1'
#
loop_
_entity.id
_entity.type
_entity.pdbx_description
1 polymer ?
#
loop_
_entity_poly.entity_id
_entity_poly.type
_entity_poly.pdbx_seq_one_letter_code
_entity_poly.pdbx_strand_id
1 'polypeptide(L)'
;MIRSATPDDIPEIGAMIRELAAYERAEEQARATGEQLREALFGEHPAASALIAEDDDTGETVGYALWFPLFSTWTGTRGMHLEDLYVRPHARGAGHGKALLADLAAACRRNGYDRFEWWVLAWNTPTIDFYTSLGVELLDEWKVCRLSGEPLTELAAQAPEVVDPACDG
;
A
#
# COMPACT_ATOMS: atom_id res chain seq x y z
N MET A 1 -9.28 -17.28 0.36
CA MET A 1 -7.83 -17.64 0.29
C MET A 1 -6.99 -16.39 0.08
N ILE A 2 -5.73 -16.35 0.62
CA ILE A 2 -4.77 -15.25 0.32
C ILE A 2 -3.63 -15.82 -0.53
N ARG A 3 -3.21 -15.10 -1.56
CA ARG A 3 -2.08 -15.46 -2.42
C ARG A 3 -1.31 -14.23 -2.89
N SER A 4 -0.08 -14.43 -3.36
CA SER A 4 0.64 -13.37 -4.07
C SER A 4 -0.07 -13.00 -5.37
N ALA A 5 -0.03 -11.73 -5.71
CA ALA A 5 -0.51 -11.26 -7.00
C ALA A 5 0.35 -11.79 -8.16
N THR A 6 -0.24 -11.93 -9.31
CA THR A 6 0.38 -12.27 -10.59
C THR A 6 0.13 -11.18 -11.62
N PRO A 7 0.85 -11.15 -12.75
CA PRO A 7 0.56 -10.19 -13.83
C PRO A 7 -0.87 -10.22 -14.37
N ASP A 8 -1.58 -11.32 -14.20
CA ASP A 8 -2.97 -11.46 -14.64
C ASP A 8 -3.97 -10.75 -13.70
N ASP A 9 -3.55 -10.40 -12.48
CA ASP A 9 -4.37 -9.68 -11.51
C ASP A 9 -4.38 -8.16 -11.75
N ILE A 10 -3.54 -7.63 -12.63
CA ILE A 10 -3.44 -6.18 -12.88
C ILE A 10 -4.79 -5.52 -13.20
N PRO A 11 -5.67 -6.08 -14.03
CA PRO A 11 -6.98 -5.48 -14.29
C PRO A 11 -7.83 -5.35 -13.02
N GLU A 12 -7.85 -6.39 -12.17
CA GLU A 12 -8.62 -6.42 -10.91
C GLU A 12 -8.02 -5.48 -9.86
N ILE A 13 -6.68 -5.46 -9.69
CA ILE A 13 -6.00 -4.50 -8.82
C ILE A 13 -6.35 -3.08 -9.25
N GLY A 14 -6.24 -2.76 -10.54
CA GLY A 14 -6.57 -1.45 -11.06
C GLY A 14 -8.06 -1.07 -10.87
N ALA A 15 -8.97 -2.03 -10.93
CA ALA A 15 -10.38 -1.81 -10.62
C ALA A 15 -10.57 -1.48 -9.12
N MET A 16 -9.97 -2.27 -8.25
CA MET A 16 -10.07 -2.09 -6.80
C MET A 16 -9.37 -0.81 -6.30
N ILE A 17 -8.30 -0.35 -6.94
CA ILE A 17 -7.69 0.97 -6.67
C ILE A 17 -8.72 2.09 -6.95
N ARG A 18 -9.45 2.02 -8.07
CA ARG A 18 -10.50 3.01 -8.37
C ARG A 18 -11.69 2.92 -7.39
N GLU A 19 -12.07 1.71 -7.00
CA GLU A 19 -13.11 1.49 -5.98
C GLU A 19 -12.70 2.07 -4.62
N LEU A 20 -11.44 1.89 -4.21
CA LEU A 20 -10.87 2.49 -3.00
C LEU A 20 -10.86 4.02 -3.09
N ALA A 21 -10.40 4.58 -4.21
CA ALA A 21 -10.38 6.02 -4.43
C ALA A 21 -11.80 6.62 -4.36
N ALA A 22 -12.80 5.94 -4.91
CA ALA A 22 -14.20 6.35 -4.79
C ALA A 22 -14.68 6.33 -3.33
N TYR A 23 -14.34 5.28 -2.57
CA TYR A 23 -14.64 5.19 -1.15
C TYR A 23 -14.00 6.35 -0.36
N GLU A 24 -12.78 6.73 -0.70
CA GLU A 24 -12.02 7.81 -0.06
C GLU A 24 -12.36 9.21 -0.62
N ARG A 25 -13.27 9.31 -1.61
CA ARG A 25 -13.68 10.56 -2.27
C ARG A 25 -12.51 11.26 -2.96
N ALA A 26 -11.65 10.48 -3.59
CA ALA A 26 -10.41 10.91 -4.22
C ALA A 26 -10.23 10.34 -5.64
N GLU A 27 -11.34 10.08 -6.37
CA GLU A 27 -11.35 9.43 -7.68
C GLU A 27 -10.40 10.08 -8.69
N GLU A 28 -10.29 11.41 -8.66
CA GLU A 28 -9.41 12.17 -9.56
C GLU A 28 -7.91 11.90 -9.32
N GLN A 29 -7.56 11.34 -8.15
CA GLN A 29 -6.18 11.01 -7.79
C GLN A 29 -5.77 9.61 -8.26
N ALA A 30 -6.70 8.71 -8.53
CA ALA A 30 -6.45 7.35 -9.01
C ALA A 30 -6.10 7.34 -10.50
N ARG A 31 -4.87 7.71 -10.84
CA ARG A 31 -4.40 7.90 -12.23
C ARG A 31 -3.49 6.78 -12.73
N ALA A 32 -3.14 5.82 -11.86
CA ALA A 32 -2.25 4.72 -12.24
C ALA A 32 -2.86 3.90 -13.39
N THR A 33 -2.07 3.71 -14.45
CA THR A 33 -2.45 2.86 -15.58
C THR A 33 -2.08 1.39 -15.30
N GLY A 34 -2.71 0.46 -16.03
CA GLY A 34 -2.36 -0.95 -15.92
C GLY A 34 -0.90 -1.24 -16.29
N GLU A 35 -0.30 -0.47 -17.21
CA GLU A 35 1.10 -0.59 -17.58
C GLU A 35 2.03 -0.15 -16.42
N GLN A 36 1.72 0.99 -15.80
CA GLN A 36 2.46 1.48 -14.62
C GLN A 36 2.35 0.50 -13.44
N LEU A 37 1.16 -0.07 -13.19
CA LEU A 37 0.99 -1.08 -12.15
C LEU A 37 1.77 -2.35 -12.46
N ARG A 38 1.81 -2.78 -13.73
CA ARG A 38 2.58 -3.94 -14.15
C ARG A 38 4.06 -3.73 -13.93
N GLU A 39 4.59 -2.59 -14.33
CA GLU A 39 6.01 -2.26 -14.13
C GLU A 39 6.35 -2.17 -12.63
N ALA A 40 5.52 -1.49 -11.84
CA ALA A 40 5.74 -1.33 -10.40
C ALA A 40 5.69 -2.65 -9.61
N LEU A 41 4.90 -3.63 -10.05
CA LEU A 41 4.73 -4.91 -9.34
C LEU A 41 5.57 -6.05 -9.93
N PHE A 42 5.85 -6.02 -11.24
CA PHE A 42 6.40 -7.17 -11.97
C PHE A 42 7.51 -6.79 -12.98
N GLY A 43 7.94 -5.53 -12.98
CA GLY A 43 9.07 -5.07 -13.79
C GLY A 43 10.41 -5.64 -13.33
N GLU A 44 11.48 -5.26 -13.99
CA GLU A 44 12.84 -5.70 -13.65
C GLU A 44 13.25 -5.28 -12.23
N HIS A 45 12.81 -4.08 -11.81
CA HIS A 45 13.05 -3.54 -10.46
C HIS A 45 11.72 -3.16 -9.80
N PRO A 46 10.95 -4.14 -9.26
CA PRO A 46 9.64 -3.87 -8.72
C PRO A 46 9.70 -2.92 -7.52
N ALA A 47 8.89 -1.85 -7.56
CA ALA A 47 8.78 -0.86 -6.49
C ALA A 47 7.89 -1.32 -5.33
N ALA A 48 6.97 -2.24 -5.59
CA ALA A 48 5.98 -2.73 -4.64
C ALA A 48 5.67 -4.22 -4.86
N SER A 49 4.91 -4.77 -3.93
CA SER A 49 4.36 -6.13 -4.01
C SER A 49 2.89 -6.11 -3.65
N ALA A 50 2.13 -7.12 -4.08
CA ALA A 50 0.72 -7.20 -3.76
C ALA A 50 0.29 -8.62 -3.37
N LEU A 51 -0.71 -8.68 -2.50
CA LEU A 51 -1.48 -9.87 -2.16
C LEU A 51 -2.90 -9.72 -2.69
N ILE A 52 -3.49 -10.84 -3.06
CA ILE A 52 -4.89 -10.98 -3.48
C ILE A 52 -5.65 -11.79 -2.44
N ALA A 53 -6.85 -11.32 -2.11
CA ALA A 53 -7.84 -12.10 -1.38
C ALA A 53 -8.88 -12.64 -2.37
N GLU A 54 -9.03 -13.94 -2.37
CA GLU A 54 -10.07 -14.64 -3.12
C GLU A 54 -11.14 -15.17 -2.17
N ASP A 55 -12.37 -15.12 -2.60
CA ASP A 55 -13.48 -15.81 -1.94
C ASP A 55 -13.31 -17.32 -2.14
N ASP A 56 -13.41 -18.08 -1.05
CA ASP A 56 -13.10 -19.51 -1.05
C ASP A 56 -14.17 -20.35 -1.79
N ASP A 57 -15.41 -19.85 -1.88
CA ASP A 57 -16.52 -20.56 -2.49
C ASP A 57 -16.62 -20.27 -3.99
N THR A 58 -16.34 -19.03 -4.39
CA THR A 58 -16.55 -18.58 -5.78
C THR A 58 -15.26 -18.45 -6.57
N GLY A 59 -14.11 -18.32 -5.91
CA GLY A 59 -12.82 -18.00 -6.53
C GLY A 59 -12.73 -16.55 -7.02
N GLU A 60 -13.70 -15.70 -6.66
CA GLU A 60 -13.71 -14.29 -7.04
C GLU A 60 -12.60 -13.53 -6.30
N THR A 61 -11.90 -12.64 -7.00
CA THR A 61 -11.00 -11.67 -6.38
C THR A 61 -11.83 -10.63 -5.64
N VAL A 62 -11.77 -10.63 -4.31
CA VAL A 62 -12.60 -9.79 -3.45
C VAL A 62 -11.82 -8.73 -2.67
N GLY A 63 -10.50 -8.76 -2.73
CA GLY A 63 -9.67 -7.76 -2.05
C GLY A 63 -8.20 -7.85 -2.44
N TYR A 64 -7.45 -6.83 -2.07
CA TYR A 64 -6.01 -6.79 -2.26
C TYR A 64 -5.32 -6.00 -1.14
N ALA A 65 -4.02 -6.23 -1.00
CA ALA A 65 -3.12 -5.39 -0.24
C ALA A 65 -1.87 -5.12 -1.07
N LEU A 66 -1.46 -3.85 -1.17
CA LEU A 66 -0.25 -3.42 -1.87
C LEU A 66 0.71 -2.81 -0.87
N TRP A 67 1.98 -3.20 -0.91
CA TRP A 67 2.97 -2.80 0.06
C TRP A 67 4.37 -2.67 -0.54
N PHE A 68 5.25 -1.95 0.16
CA PHE A 68 6.65 -1.82 -0.20
C PHE A 68 7.55 -1.78 1.05
N PRO A 69 8.85 -2.15 0.92
CA PRO A 69 9.77 -2.08 2.03
C PRO A 69 10.16 -0.63 2.32
N LEU A 70 10.37 -0.33 3.61
CA LEU A 70 10.98 0.90 4.08
C LEU A 70 12.21 0.59 4.94
N PHE A 71 13.01 1.59 5.28
CA PHE A 71 14.17 1.45 6.13
C PHE A 71 14.10 2.43 7.30
N SER A 72 14.34 1.94 8.50
CA SER A 72 14.42 2.75 9.71
C SER A 72 15.89 3.01 10.11
N THR A 73 16.31 4.27 10.06
CA THR A 73 17.63 4.65 10.55
C THR A 73 17.76 4.53 12.07
N TRP A 74 16.63 4.51 12.80
CA TRP A 74 16.64 4.41 14.27
C TRP A 74 16.89 2.98 14.74
N THR A 75 16.33 2.00 14.03
CA THR A 75 16.52 0.59 14.39
C THR A 75 17.58 -0.11 13.53
N GLY A 76 17.96 0.50 12.41
CA GLY A 76 18.92 -0.10 11.46
C GLY A 76 18.33 -1.27 10.68
N THR A 77 16.99 -1.44 10.70
CA THR A 77 16.29 -2.56 10.08
C THR A 77 15.33 -2.08 8.99
N ARG A 78 14.92 -3.00 8.14
CA ARG A 78 13.81 -2.77 7.21
C ARG A 78 12.48 -2.87 7.95
N GLY A 79 11.47 -2.20 7.41
CA GLY A 79 10.08 -2.34 7.76
C GLY A 79 9.22 -2.52 6.53
N MET A 80 7.93 -2.52 6.71
CA MET A 80 6.93 -2.60 5.65
C MET A 80 6.00 -1.41 5.72
N HIS A 81 5.75 -0.76 4.59
CA HIS A 81 4.66 0.19 4.44
C HIS A 81 3.55 -0.45 3.60
N LEU A 82 2.35 -0.50 4.15
CA LEU A 82 1.16 -0.88 3.42
C LEU A 82 0.57 0.38 2.77
N GLU A 83 0.58 0.41 1.44
CA GLU A 83 0.03 1.53 0.67
C GLU A 83 -1.48 1.44 0.60
N ASP A 84 -2.00 0.28 0.16
CA ASP A 84 -3.42 0.03 0.03
C ASP A 84 -3.86 -1.25 0.71
N LEU A 85 -5.01 -1.20 1.38
CA LEU A 85 -5.79 -2.35 1.83
C LEU A 85 -7.25 -2.14 1.45
N TYR A 86 -7.75 -3.00 0.57
CA TYR A 86 -9.14 -2.89 0.15
C TYR A 86 -9.82 -4.26 0.10
N VAL A 87 -11.07 -4.30 0.53
CA VAL A 87 -11.99 -5.44 0.37
C VAL A 87 -13.30 -4.90 -0.16
N ARG A 88 -13.79 -5.51 -1.23
CA ARG A 88 -15.07 -5.17 -1.88
C ARG A 88 -16.21 -5.21 -0.88
N PRO A 89 -17.16 -4.27 -0.92
CA PRO A 89 -18.22 -4.13 0.09
C PRO A 89 -19.02 -5.41 0.35
N HIS A 90 -19.32 -6.18 -0.70
CA HIS A 90 -20.09 -7.42 -0.59
C HIS A 90 -19.36 -8.56 0.13
N ALA A 91 -18.02 -8.50 0.18
CA ALA A 91 -17.17 -9.51 0.83
C ALA A 91 -16.65 -9.05 2.21
N ARG A 92 -17.06 -7.86 2.67
CA ARG A 92 -16.67 -7.37 4.01
C ARG A 92 -17.36 -8.19 5.09
N GLY A 93 -16.70 -8.27 6.27
CA GLY A 93 -17.21 -9.07 7.39
C GLY A 93 -16.82 -10.56 7.34
N ALA A 94 -16.37 -11.07 6.19
CA ALA A 94 -15.90 -12.46 6.04
C ALA A 94 -14.43 -12.69 6.48
N GLY A 95 -13.74 -11.65 6.98
CA GLY A 95 -12.38 -11.78 7.53
C GLY A 95 -11.25 -11.54 6.53
N HIS A 96 -11.51 -11.27 5.27
CA HIS A 96 -10.49 -11.09 4.21
C HIS A 96 -9.46 -9.98 4.54
N GLY A 97 -9.91 -8.83 5.05
CA GLY A 97 -9.00 -7.74 5.45
C GLY A 97 -8.06 -8.15 6.58
N LYS A 98 -8.57 -8.89 7.58
CA LYS A 98 -7.75 -9.43 8.66
C LYS A 98 -6.76 -10.48 8.14
N ALA A 99 -7.17 -11.33 7.21
CA ALA A 99 -6.32 -12.34 6.61
C ALA A 99 -5.17 -11.71 5.81
N LEU A 100 -5.44 -10.67 5.01
CA LEU A 100 -4.40 -9.91 4.30
C LEU A 100 -3.39 -9.29 5.27
N LEU A 101 -3.84 -8.63 6.33
CA LEU A 101 -2.95 -8.04 7.34
C LEU A 101 -2.15 -9.11 8.08
N ALA A 102 -2.74 -10.25 8.40
CA ALA A 102 -2.06 -11.36 9.07
C ALA A 102 -0.93 -11.94 8.21
N ASP A 103 -1.16 -12.08 6.90
CA ASP A 103 -0.14 -12.58 5.96
C ASP A 103 1.02 -11.57 5.81
N LEU A 104 0.73 -10.27 5.75
CA LEU A 104 1.75 -9.22 5.73
C LEU A 104 2.53 -9.16 7.04
N ALA A 105 1.87 -9.28 8.19
CA ALA A 105 2.54 -9.36 9.50
C ALA A 105 3.45 -10.60 9.59
N ALA A 106 3.00 -11.75 9.08
CA ALA A 106 3.82 -12.94 8.98
C ALA A 106 5.02 -12.74 8.04
N ALA A 107 4.84 -12.03 6.93
CA ALA A 107 5.93 -11.66 6.02
C ALA A 107 6.96 -10.73 6.71
N CYS A 108 6.51 -9.75 7.50
CA CYS A 108 7.41 -8.93 8.32
C CYS A 108 8.26 -9.79 9.25
N ARG A 109 7.64 -10.71 9.96
CA ARG A 109 8.36 -11.62 10.88
C ARG A 109 9.37 -12.52 10.15
N ARG A 110 9.00 -13.10 9.01
CA ARG A 110 9.89 -13.95 8.20
C ARG A 110 11.11 -13.20 7.68
N ASN A 111 10.94 -11.91 7.34
CA ASN A 111 12.00 -11.07 6.79
C ASN A 111 12.80 -10.31 7.86
N GLY A 112 12.49 -10.48 9.13
CA GLY A 112 13.15 -9.75 10.22
C GLY A 112 12.83 -8.26 10.24
N TYR A 113 11.69 -7.86 9.69
CA TYR A 113 11.20 -6.49 9.78
C TYR A 113 10.58 -6.28 11.16
N ASP A 114 10.94 -5.20 11.81
CA ASP A 114 10.45 -4.86 13.16
C ASP A 114 9.33 -3.81 13.14
N ARG A 115 9.00 -3.27 11.96
CA ARG A 115 7.97 -2.25 11.78
C ARG A 115 7.07 -2.57 10.60
N PHE A 116 5.75 -2.50 10.84
CA PHE A 116 4.70 -2.60 9.83
C PHE A 116 3.75 -1.44 10.04
N GLU A 117 3.69 -0.49 9.11
CA GLU A 117 2.96 0.76 9.25
C GLU A 117 2.17 1.12 8.00
N TRP A 118 1.15 1.95 8.18
CA TRP A 118 0.30 2.50 7.11
C TRP A 118 -0.39 3.76 7.58
N TRP A 119 -1.06 4.43 6.64
CA TRP A 119 -1.86 5.60 6.94
C TRP A 119 -3.35 5.27 6.83
N VAL A 120 -4.16 5.99 7.61
CA VAL A 120 -5.62 5.92 7.57
C VAL A 120 -6.18 7.31 7.62
N LEU A 121 -7.22 7.57 6.83
CA LEU A 121 -7.90 8.86 6.86
C LEU A 121 -8.60 9.07 8.21
N ALA A 122 -8.36 10.20 8.84
CA ALA A 122 -8.84 10.49 10.20
C ALA A 122 -10.38 10.42 10.36
N TRP A 123 -11.11 10.60 9.28
CA TRP A 123 -12.57 10.47 9.28
C TRP A 123 -13.06 9.01 9.16
N ASN A 124 -12.18 8.07 8.78
CA ASN A 124 -12.57 6.67 8.53
C ASN A 124 -12.61 5.86 9.83
N THR A 125 -13.51 6.29 10.73
CA THR A 125 -13.68 5.67 12.05
C THR A 125 -13.91 4.15 12.00
N PRO A 126 -14.73 3.59 11.10
CA PRO A 126 -14.90 2.13 11.05
C PRO A 126 -13.60 1.37 10.76
N THR A 127 -12.74 1.92 9.93
CA THR A 127 -11.43 1.31 9.61
C THR A 127 -10.43 1.51 10.76
N ILE A 128 -10.45 2.66 11.42
CA ILE A 128 -9.65 2.92 12.63
C ILE A 128 -10.04 1.94 13.74
N ASP A 129 -11.32 1.75 14.00
CA ASP A 129 -11.83 0.79 15.00
C ASP A 129 -11.40 -0.64 14.67
N PHE A 130 -11.43 -1.01 13.40
CA PHE A 130 -10.93 -2.31 12.95
C PHE A 130 -9.44 -2.46 13.26
N TYR A 131 -8.59 -1.49 12.93
CA TYR A 131 -7.15 -1.56 13.19
C TYR A 131 -6.84 -1.59 14.70
N THR A 132 -7.47 -0.75 15.49
CA THR A 132 -7.27 -0.74 16.94
C THR A 132 -7.72 -2.04 17.60
N SER A 133 -8.76 -2.71 17.08
CA SER A 133 -9.17 -4.04 17.52
C SER A 133 -8.10 -5.13 17.28
N LEU A 134 -7.16 -4.90 16.37
CA LEU A 134 -6.02 -5.77 16.09
C LEU A 134 -4.78 -5.43 16.93
N GLY A 135 -4.85 -4.41 17.79
CA GLY A 135 -3.75 -3.94 18.62
C GLY A 135 -2.83 -2.94 17.92
N VAL A 136 -3.29 -2.31 16.83
CA VAL A 136 -2.54 -1.25 16.14
C VAL A 136 -2.54 0.01 16.99
N GLU A 137 -1.38 0.63 17.15
CA GLU A 137 -1.19 1.94 17.78
C GLU A 137 -1.35 3.06 16.75
N LEU A 138 -2.11 4.10 17.11
CA LEU A 138 -2.23 5.32 16.31
C LEU A 138 -1.17 6.33 16.76
N LEU A 139 -0.37 6.83 15.83
CA LEU A 139 0.72 7.77 16.11
C LEU A 139 0.24 9.21 15.84
N ASP A 140 -0.62 9.73 16.70
CA ASP A 140 -1.29 11.04 16.52
C ASP A 140 -0.33 12.24 16.55
N GLU A 141 0.86 12.08 17.14
CA GLU A 141 1.91 13.11 17.16
C GLU A 141 2.62 13.30 15.81
N TRP A 142 2.50 12.35 14.88
CA TRP A 142 3.09 12.44 13.55
C TRP A 142 2.10 13.04 12.55
N LYS A 143 2.64 13.78 11.60
CA LYS A 143 1.86 14.34 10.48
C LYS A 143 2.50 13.95 9.17
N VAL A 144 1.69 13.51 8.22
CA VAL A 144 2.13 13.27 6.85
C VAL A 144 2.39 14.61 6.18
N CYS A 145 3.61 14.78 5.66
CA CYS A 145 4.00 15.93 4.85
C CYS A 145 4.14 15.48 3.40
N ARG A 146 3.55 16.22 2.47
CA ARG A 146 3.63 15.94 1.03
C ARG A 146 4.00 17.21 0.28
N LEU A 147 4.99 17.10 -0.59
CA LEU A 147 5.33 18.13 -1.55
C LEU A 147 5.05 17.59 -2.95
N SER A 148 4.27 18.29 -3.75
CA SER A 148 3.87 17.83 -5.09
C SER A 148 3.54 19.02 -6.00
N GLY A 149 3.47 18.79 -7.32
CA GLY A 149 3.12 19.81 -8.30
C GLY A 149 4.13 20.96 -8.36
N GLU A 150 3.63 22.19 -8.54
CA GLU A 150 4.44 23.39 -8.69
C GLU A 150 5.42 23.62 -7.51
N PRO A 151 5.02 23.52 -6.22
CA PRO A 151 5.96 23.66 -5.10
C PRO A 151 7.12 22.68 -5.13
N LEU A 152 6.91 21.44 -5.59
CA LEU A 152 7.99 20.46 -5.77
C LEU A 152 8.97 20.93 -6.85
N THR A 153 8.45 21.41 -7.97
CA THR A 153 9.26 21.93 -9.09
C THR A 153 10.07 23.16 -8.66
N GLU A 154 9.45 24.08 -7.94
CA GLU A 154 10.11 25.30 -7.43
C GLU A 154 11.23 24.97 -6.44
N LEU A 155 11.02 24.01 -5.53
CA LEU A 155 12.06 23.59 -4.60
C LEU A 155 13.19 22.86 -5.32
N ALA A 156 12.89 22.01 -6.29
CA ALA A 156 13.88 21.31 -7.09
C ALA A 156 14.79 22.26 -7.88
N ALA A 157 14.23 23.37 -8.39
CA ALA A 157 14.99 24.40 -9.11
C ALA A 157 16.04 25.13 -8.23
N GLN A 158 15.97 25.00 -6.91
CA GLN A 158 16.93 25.58 -5.97
C GLN A 158 18.09 24.61 -5.66
N ALA A 159 18.02 23.38 -6.14
CA ALA A 159 19.11 22.43 -5.93
C ALA A 159 20.37 22.90 -6.65
N PRO A 160 21.55 22.94 -5.95
CA PRO A 160 22.80 23.13 -6.67
C PRO A 160 23.01 21.98 -7.65
N GLU A 161 23.75 22.20 -8.74
CA GLU A 161 24.16 21.12 -9.64
C GLU A 161 24.99 20.09 -8.85
N VAL A 162 24.33 19.09 -8.33
CA VAL A 162 24.96 17.92 -7.72
C VAL A 162 24.92 16.82 -8.77
N VAL A 163 26.11 16.40 -9.20
CA VAL A 163 26.23 15.13 -9.94
C VAL A 163 25.91 14.04 -8.92
N ASP A 164 24.69 13.51 -8.92
CA ASP A 164 24.32 12.39 -8.06
C ASP A 164 24.68 11.07 -8.74
N PRO A 165 25.71 10.36 -8.27
CA PRO A 165 26.10 9.07 -8.85
C PRO A 165 25.13 7.93 -8.48
N ALA A 166 24.06 8.17 -7.73
CA ALA A 166 23.18 7.14 -7.16
C ALA A 166 21.82 6.99 -7.88
N CYS A 167 21.49 7.87 -8.85
CA CYS A 167 20.20 7.81 -9.55
C CYS A 167 20.21 7.15 -10.94
N ASP A 168 21.37 6.66 -11.40
CA ASP A 168 21.54 5.96 -12.68
C ASP A 168 21.69 4.44 -12.44
N GLY A 169 20.64 3.80 -11.87
CA GLY A 169 20.62 2.37 -11.64
C GLY A 169 19.22 1.78 -11.74
#